data_df9a9189b8a4f41fcae90fd3c2c98862
#
_entry.id   df9a9189b8a4f41fcae90fd3c2c98862
#
_cell.length_a   1.000
_cell.length_b   1.000
_cell.length_c   1.000
_cell.angle_alpha   90.00
_cell.angle_beta   90.00
_cell.angle_gamma   90.00
#
_symmetry.space_group_name_H-M   'P 1'
#
loop_
_entity.id
_entity.type
_entity.pdbx_description
1 polymer ?
#
loop_
_entity_poly.entity_id
_entity_poly.type
_entity_poly.pdbx_seq_one_letter_code
_entity_poly.pdbx_strand_id
1 'polypeptide(L)'
;IATVNSGLNLLKHGESSFVSYTNTENLSIGSNQISSYSLTYLFIDKKSRLWIGTESGLNMVDLTLVDFSKEKPELNFNHFIASATENSISNDRISYISEDSKGIIWIGTKGAGLNALNTETMKFTTFTVSDGLPHNIINGILFDDDDNLWISTNYGISFFDRRKNQFHNFSSSDGLQSDLFYKTACFKTSDGKMLFGGINGFNAFYPSSIQIKQPN
;
A
#
# COMPACT_ATOMS: atom_id res chain seq x y z
N ILE A 1 4.97 9.03 12.60
CA ILE A 1 4.13 9.95 11.82
C ILE A 1 4.81 10.18 10.47
N ALA A 2 4.06 10.01 9.38
CA ALA A 2 4.47 10.37 8.02
C ALA A 2 4.08 11.82 7.70
N THR A 3 4.94 12.53 7.00
CA THR A 3 4.65 13.89 6.53
C THR A 3 4.97 14.03 5.04
N VAL A 4 4.33 15.00 4.39
CA VAL A 4 4.52 15.25 2.96
C VAL A 4 5.86 15.92 2.66
N ASN A 5 6.38 16.75 3.59
CA ASN A 5 7.56 17.58 3.35
C ASN A 5 8.63 17.51 4.45
N SER A 6 8.46 16.64 5.46
CA SER A 6 9.37 16.60 6.63
C SER A 6 9.78 15.17 7.02
N GLY A 7 9.58 14.21 6.13
CA GLY A 7 10.03 12.84 6.31
C GLY A 7 9.26 12.06 7.38
N LEU A 8 9.95 11.10 8.00
CA LEU A 8 9.43 10.25 9.06
C LEU A 8 9.73 10.89 10.43
N ASN A 9 8.71 10.99 11.28
CA ASN A 9 8.84 11.52 12.63
C ASN A 9 8.44 10.45 13.66
N LEU A 10 9.32 10.19 14.60
CA LEU A 10 9.14 9.26 15.70
C LEU A 10 8.89 10.04 17.00
N LEU A 11 7.80 9.73 17.70
CA LEU A 11 7.57 10.12 19.09
C LEU A 11 7.72 8.89 19.97
N LYS A 12 8.68 8.88 20.89
CA LYS A 12 8.84 7.79 21.84
C LYS A 12 7.82 7.93 22.97
N HIS A 13 7.46 6.80 23.57
CA HIS A 13 6.53 6.77 24.71
C HIS A 13 7.10 7.60 25.87
N GLY A 14 6.28 8.53 26.42
CA GLY A 14 6.67 9.42 27.52
C GLY A 14 7.48 10.64 27.12
N GLU A 15 7.86 10.80 25.86
CA GLU A 15 8.57 11.96 25.32
C GLU A 15 7.57 13.02 24.81
N SER A 16 7.98 14.27 24.82
CA SER A 16 7.21 15.41 24.28
C SER A 16 7.77 15.96 22.97
N SER A 17 8.93 15.47 22.53
CA SER A 17 9.62 15.91 21.31
C SER A 17 9.73 14.78 20.28
N PHE A 18 9.68 15.15 18.99
CA PHE A 18 9.84 14.22 17.90
C PHE A 18 11.30 14.10 17.47
N VAL A 19 11.70 12.88 17.13
CA VAL A 19 12.94 12.60 16.40
C VAL A 19 12.60 12.49 14.91
N SER A 20 13.25 13.30 14.07
CA SER A 20 12.97 13.37 12.63
C SER A 20 14.04 12.63 11.82
N TYR A 21 13.57 11.87 10.82
CA TYR A 21 14.37 11.19 9.82
C TYR A 21 13.99 11.75 8.45
N THR A 22 14.92 12.49 7.87
CA THR A 22 14.73 13.18 6.60
C THR A 22 15.86 12.81 5.63
N ASN A 23 15.59 12.93 4.33
CA ASN A 23 16.65 12.95 3.33
C ASN A 23 16.95 14.42 3.02
N THR A 24 18.06 14.94 3.53
CA THR A 24 18.44 16.36 3.38
C THR A 24 19.49 16.59 2.29
N GLU A 25 20.00 15.55 1.68
CA GLU A 25 21.09 15.65 0.70
C GLU A 25 20.70 14.94 -0.61
N ASN A 26 20.94 15.61 -1.73
CA ASN A 26 20.84 15.06 -3.11
C ASN A 26 21.95 14.04 -3.44
N LEU A 27 22.46 13.33 -2.46
CA LEU A 27 23.51 12.32 -2.59
C LEU A 27 22.87 10.93 -2.72
N SER A 28 23.64 9.96 -3.19
CA SER A 28 23.23 8.56 -3.29
C SER A 28 22.61 8.08 -1.97
N ILE A 29 21.41 7.48 -2.05
CA ILE A 29 20.63 7.03 -0.90
C ILE A 29 21.47 6.01 -0.10
N GLY A 30 21.89 6.38 1.11
CA GLY A 30 22.55 5.49 2.06
C GLY A 30 21.55 4.67 2.86
N SER A 31 21.99 3.55 3.45
CA SER A 31 21.12 2.65 4.24
C SER A 31 20.49 3.31 5.48
N ASN A 32 21.02 4.42 5.95
CA ASN A 32 20.51 5.19 7.09
C ASN A 32 19.64 6.39 6.70
N GLN A 33 19.27 6.51 5.41
CA GLN A 33 18.46 7.59 4.88
C GLN A 33 17.20 7.05 4.23
N ILE A 34 16.08 7.73 4.39
CA ILE A 34 14.85 7.41 3.67
C ILE A 34 14.94 7.89 2.21
N SER A 35 14.31 7.18 1.26
CA SER A 35 14.41 7.49 -0.17
C SER A 35 13.80 8.83 -0.57
N SER A 36 12.85 9.35 0.21
CA SER A 36 12.23 10.66 -0.01
C SER A 36 11.69 11.22 1.30
N TYR A 37 11.68 12.54 1.45
CA TYR A 37 10.99 13.25 2.55
C TYR A 37 9.47 13.35 2.33
N SER A 38 8.97 13.05 1.13
CA SER A 38 7.54 13.05 0.81
C SER A 38 6.96 11.66 1.04
N LEU A 39 6.52 11.40 2.27
CA LEU A 39 5.92 10.13 2.66
C LEU A 39 4.46 10.08 2.25
N THR A 40 4.03 8.92 1.77
CA THR A 40 2.68 8.71 1.26
C THR A 40 1.87 7.73 2.07
N TYR A 41 2.53 6.73 2.68
CA TYR A 41 1.87 5.69 3.47
C TYR A 41 2.83 5.07 4.49
N LEU A 42 2.30 4.65 5.65
CA LEU A 42 3.02 3.86 6.65
C LEU A 42 2.23 2.60 6.96
N PHE A 43 2.93 1.48 7.04
CA PHE A 43 2.35 0.20 7.41
C PHE A 43 3.32 -0.60 8.26
N ILE A 44 2.86 -1.23 9.34
CA ILE A 44 3.64 -2.18 10.14
C ILE A 44 3.07 -3.57 9.90
N ASP A 45 3.92 -4.48 9.43
CA ASP A 45 3.54 -5.86 9.16
C ASP A 45 3.59 -6.75 10.42
N LYS A 46 3.12 -7.98 10.29
CA LYS A 46 3.08 -8.98 11.38
C LYS A 46 4.46 -9.39 11.89
N LYS A 47 5.53 -9.13 11.13
CA LYS A 47 6.93 -9.37 11.50
C LYS A 47 7.59 -8.14 12.13
N SER A 48 6.81 -7.11 12.51
CA SER A 48 7.30 -5.84 13.09
C SER A 48 8.25 -5.08 12.15
N ARG A 49 8.02 -5.14 10.83
CA ARG A 49 8.73 -4.31 9.86
C ARG A 49 7.87 -3.10 9.51
N LEU A 50 8.47 -1.92 9.55
CA LEU A 50 7.85 -0.68 9.13
C LEU A 50 8.07 -0.48 7.64
N TRP A 51 7.01 -0.54 6.86
CA TRP A 51 6.98 -0.23 5.44
C TRP A 51 6.58 1.22 5.23
N ILE A 52 7.35 1.94 4.42
CA ILE A 52 7.21 3.38 4.23
C ILE A 52 7.13 3.65 2.73
N GLY A 53 5.91 3.97 2.27
CA GLY A 53 5.68 4.44 0.91
C GLY A 53 6.07 5.90 0.78
N THR A 54 6.74 6.24 -0.32
CA THR A 54 7.13 7.60 -0.64
C THR A 54 6.80 7.96 -2.10
N GLU A 55 7.09 9.18 -2.52
CA GLU A 55 7.04 9.59 -3.93
C GLU A 55 8.27 9.10 -4.74
N SER A 56 9.29 8.51 -4.06
CA SER A 56 10.55 8.07 -4.69
C SER A 56 10.99 6.69 -4.19
N GLY A 57 10.06 5.74 -4.11
CA GLY A 57 10.30 4.35 -3.76
C GLY A 57 9.62 3.91 -2.47
N LEU A 58 9.71 2.61 -2.24
CA LEU A 58 9.29 1.94 -1.02
C LEU A 58 10.51 1.71 -0.13
N ASN A 59 10.36 1.95 1.18
CA ASN A 59 11.39 1.67 2.16
C ASN A 59 10.87 0.69 3.21
N MET A 60 11.78 -0.09 3.81
CA MET A 60 11.45 -0.97 4.92
C MET A 60 12.51 -0.86 6.02
N VAL A 61 12.05 -0.80 7.26
CA VAL A 61 12.89 -0.87 8.47
C VAL A 61 12.42 -2.05 9.32
N ASP A 62 13.35 -2.92 9.71
CA ASP A 62 13.07 -3.96 10.69
C ASP A 62 13.13 -3.35 12.09
N LEU A 63 11.97 -3.17 12.72
CA LEU A 63 11.86 -2.56 14.04
C LEU A 63 12.41 -3.45 15.16
N THR A 64 12.56 -4.76 14.94
CA THR A 64 13.14 -5.69 15.93
C THR A 64 14.64 -5.46 16.11
N LEU A 65 15.31 -4.82 15.15
CA LEU A 65 16.72 -4.50 15.19
C LEU A 65 17.02 -3.06 15.67
N VAL A 66 15.97 -2.27 15.98
CA VAL A 66 16.10 -0.88 16.39
C VAL A 66 16.22 -0.76 17.91
N ASP A 67 17.30 -0.12 18.38
CA ASP A 67 17.47 0.21 19.80
C ASP A 67 16.75 1.53 20.12
N PHE A 68 15.51 1.43 20.59
CA PHE A 68 14.68 2.57 20.97
C PHE A 68 15.09 3.22 22.31
N SER A 69 16.10 2.71 23.04
CA SER A 69 16.62 3.34 24.26
C SER A 69 17.47 4.58 23.94
N LYS A 70 18.07 4.63 22.75
CA LYS A 70 18.87 5.76 22.29
C LYS A 70 18.01 7.02 22.14
N GLU A 71 18.59 8.20 22.38
CA GLU A 71 17.93 9.49 22.17
C GLU A 71 17.43 9.61 20.72
N LYS A 72 18.28 9.31 19.74
CA LYS A 72 17.94 9.16 18.33
C LYS A 72 18.23 7.73 17.88
N PRO A 73 17.20 6.84 17.81
CA PRO A 73 17.37 5.49 17.27
C PRO A 73 17.93 5.49 15.85
N GLU A 74 18.83 4.58 15.55
CA GLU A 74 19.33 4.40 14.18
C GLU A 74 18.35 3.52 13.41
N LEU A 75 17.87 4.03 12.26
CA LEU A 75 17.00 3.30 11.35
C LEU A 75 17.80 2.90 10.11
N ASN A 76 17.87 1.59 9.85
CA ASN A 76 18.46 1.05 8.64
C ASN A 76 17.36 0.77 7.62
N PHE A 77 17.37 1.51 6.52
CA PHE A 77 16.38 1.42 5.48
C PHE A 77 16.81 0.46 4.37
N ASN A 78 15.97 -0.51 4.07
CA ASN A 78 16.04 -1.28 2.83
C ASN A 78 15.18 -0.57 1.79
N HIS A 79 15.76 -0.29 0.62
CA HIS A 79 15.10 0.47 -0.45
C HIS A 79 14.65 -0.44 -1.59
N PHE A 80 13.44 -0.20 -2.07
CA PHE A 80 12.88 -0.86 -3.25
C PHE A 80 12.51 0.24 -4.24
N ILE A 81 13.32 0.37 -5.27
CA ILE A 81 13.22 1.40 -6.30
C ILE A 81 12.88 0.73 -7.63
N ALA A 82 12.01 1.35 -8.42
CA ALA A 82 11.66 0.86 -9.74
C ALA A 82 12.88 0.82 -10.66
N SER A 83 13.05 -0.27 -11.35
CA SER A 83 14.17 -0.46 -12.28
C SER A 83 13.73 -1.32 -13.47
N ALA A 84 14.58 -1.41 -14.49
CA ALA A 84 14.35 -2.26 -15.66
C ALA A 84 14.56 -3.77 -15.38
N THR A 85 14.92 -4.16 -14.15
CA THR A 85 15.09 -5.57 -13.78
C THR A 85 13.73 -6.22 -13.54
N GLU A 86 13.60 -7.51 -13.87
CA GLU A 86 12.36 -8.27 -13.69
C GLU A 86 11.86 -8.35 -12.24
N ASN A 87 12.77 -8.20 -11.26
CA ASN A 87 12.43 -8.28 -9.84
C ASN A 87 12.56 -6.91 -9.16
N SER A 88 11.78 -5.95 -9.60
CA SER A 88 11.68 -4.65 -8.96
C SER A 88 10.21 -4.23 -8.78
N ILE A 89 9.99 -3.27 -7.91
CA ILE A 89 8.69 -2.61 -7.84
C ILE A 89 8.38 -1.90 -9.16
N SER A 90 7.12 -1.86 -9.57
CA SER A 90 6.71 -1.34 -10.88
C SER A 90 6.78 0.20 -11.00
N ASN A 91 6.75 0.91 -9.88
CA ASN A 91 6.79 2.38 -9.84
C ASN A 91 7.23 2.88 -8.46
N ASP A 92 7.98 3.99 -8.44
CA ASP A 92 8.48 4.60 -7.19
C ASP A 92 7.41 5.36 -6.41
N ARG A 93 6.32 5.77 -7.06
CA ARG A 93 5.26 6.54 -6.41
C ARG A 93 4.27 5.61 -5.72
N ILE A 94 4.51 5.35 -4.45
CA ILE A 94 3.69 4.43 -3.65
C ILE A 94 2.40 5.14 -3.21
N SER A 95 1.27 4.44 -3.31
CA SER A 95 -0.04 4.96 -2.90
C SER A 95 -0.63 4.26 -1.68
N TYR A 96 -0.44 2.95 -1.56
CA TYR A 96 -1.02 2.14 -0.50
C TYR A 96 -0.14 0.93 -0.19
N ILE A 97 -0.17 0.44 1.06
CA ILE A 97 0.56 -0.76 1.49
C ILE A 97 -0.34 -1.55 2.43
N SER A 98 -0.42 -2.86 2.24
CA SER A 98 -1.17 -3.77 3.11
C SER A 98 -0.51 -5.15 3.11
N GLU A 99 -0.83 -5.99 4.10
CA GLU A 99 -0.33 -7.36 4.23
C GLU A 99 -1.49 -8.35 4.24
N ASP A 100 -1.38 -9.43 3.49
CA ASP A 100 -2.36 -10.51 3.52
C ASP A 100 -2.13 -11.52 4.66
N SER A 101 -2.98 -12.55 4.74
CA SER A 101 -2.87 -13.58 5.78
C SER A 101 -1.57 -14.38 5.71
N LYS A 102 -0.96 -14.48 4.53
CA LYS A 102 0.26 -15.26 4.23
C LYS A 102 1.55 -14.44 4.33
N GLY A 103 1.47 -13.15 4.68
CA GLY A 103 2.62 -12.27 4.82
C GLY A 103 3.15 -11.69 3.49
N ILE A 104 2.35 -11.76 2.42
CA ILE A 104 2.64 -11.04 1.17
C ILE A 104 2.30 -9.56 1.38
N ILE A 105 3.22 -8.70 1.04
CA ILE A 105 3.00 -7.25 1.06
C ILE A 105 2.44 -6.81 -0.28
N TRP A 106 1.24 -6.25 -0.24
CA TRP A 106 0.55 -5.71 -1.41
C TRP A 106 0.75 -4.21 -1.47
N ILE A 107 1.28 -3.72 -2.58
CA ILE A 107 1.68 -2.32 -2.76
C ILE A 107 0.95 -1.73 -3.97
N GLY A 108 0.13 -0.73 -3.70
CA GLY A 108 -0.48 0.10 -4.73
C GLY A 108 0.48 1.19 -5.20
N THR A 109 0.43 1.50 -6.49
CA THR A 109 1.23 2.57 -7.09
C THR A 109 0.36 3.64 -7.77
N LYS A 110 0.96 4.80 -8.02
CA LYS A 110 0.31 5.91 -8.74
C LYS A 110 0.58 5.82 -10.25
N GLY A 111 0.23 4.69 -10.89
CA GLY A 111 0.25 4.60 -12.35
C GLY A 111 0.84 3.33 -12.96
N ALA A 112 1.40 2.41 -12.17
CA ALA A 112 1.93 1.15 -12.68
C ALA A 112 1.29 -0.09 -12.02
N GLY A 113 0.07 0.06 -11.51
CA GLY A 113 -0.74 -1.04 -11.01
C GLY A 113 -0.43 -1.45 -9.58
N LEU A 114 -0.72 -2.71 -9.31
CA LEU A 114 -0.61 -3.38 -8.03
C LEU A 114 0.61 -4.29 -8.02
N ASN A 115 1.39 -4.26 -6.94
CA ASN A 115 2.51 -5.18 -6.74
C ASN A 115 2.24 -6.09 -5.54
N ALA A 116 2.63 -7.36 -5.66
CA ALA A 116 2.70 -8.31 -4.57
C ALA A 116 4.17 -8.64 -4.30
N LEU A 117 4.66 -8.33 -3.11
CA LEU A 117 6.01 -8.68 -2.67
C LEU A 117 5.97 -9.89 -1.74
N ASN A 118 6.55 -10.99 -2.19
CA ASN A 118 6.84 -12.11 -1.31
C ASN A 118 8.08 -11.78 -0.48
N THR A 119 7.90 -11.56 0.81
CA THR A 119 8.97 -11.09 1.70
C THR A 119 9.97 -12.17 2.12
N GLU A 120 9.73 -13.43 1.79
CA GLU A 120 10.69 -14.54 2.04
C GLU A 120 11.64 -14.71 0.88
N THR A 121 11.13 -14.59 -0.35
CA THR A 121 11.94 -14.71 -1.57
C THR A 121 12.40 -13.36 -2.12
N MET A 122 11.86 -12.26 -1.60
CA MET A 122 12.06 -10.87 -2.05
C MET A 122 11.70 -10.68 -3.52
N LYS A 123 10.70 -11.43 -4.02
CA LYS A 123 10.22 -11.36 -5.41
C LYS A 123 8.95 -10.55 -5.53
N PHE A 124 8.92 -9.68 -6.54
CA PHE A 124 7.76 -8.92 -6.94
C PHE A 124 6.96 -9.64 -8.03
N THR A 125 5.63 -9.54 -7.93
CA THR A 125 4.69 -9.84 -9.01
C THR A 125 3.86 -8.59 -9.24
N THR A 126 3.73 -8.14 -10.48
CA THR A 126 2.99 -6.92 -10.83
C THR A 126 1.71 -7.27 -11.58
N PHE A 127 0.63 -6.57 -11.26
CA PHE A 127 -0.67 -6.65 -11.92
C PHE A 127 -1.06 -5.28 -12.44
N THR A 128 -1.49 -5.23 -13.70
CA THR A 128 -1.82 -4.00 -14.44
C THR A 128 -3.19 -4.13 -15.12
N VAL A 129 -3.57 -3.13 -15.91
CA VAL A 129 -4.75 -3.21 -16.76
C VAL A 129 -4.66 -4.37 -17.77
N SER A 130 -3.46 -4.79 -18.18
CA SER A 130 -3.26 -5.94 -19.06
C SER A 130 -3.60 -7.27 -18.39
N ASP A 131 -3.61 -7.30 -17.05
CA ASP A 131 -3.96 -8.47 -16.25
C ASP A 131 -5.43 -8.44 -15.79
N GLY A 132 -6.15 -7.36 -16.10
CA GLY A 132 -7.58 -7.20 -15.81
C GLY A 132 -7.93 -6.15 -14.75
N LEU A 133 -6.96 -5.40 -14.19
CA LEU A 133 -7.27 -4.24 -13.36
C LEU A 133 -8.03 -3.17 -14.17
N PRO A 134 -8.99 -2.43 -13.57
CA PRO A 134 -9.72 -1.39 -14.28
C PRO A 134 -8.85 -0.14 -14.51
N HIS A 135 -7.84 0.07 -13.67
CA HIS A 135 -6.91 1.21 -13.76
C HIS A 135 -5.59 0.95 -13.02
N ASN A 136 -4.48 1.53 -13.50
CA ASN A 136 -3.15 1.36 -12.91
C ASN A 136 -2.87 2.29 -11.70
N ILE A 137 -3.77 3.19 -11.33
CA ILE A 137 -3.68 3.96 -10.08
C ILE A 137 -4.49 3.24 -9.01
N ILE A 138 -3.80 2.78 -7.95
CA ILE A 138 -4.40 2.07 -6.83
C ILE A 138 -4.58 3.05 -5.67
N ASN A 139 -5.79 3.13 -5.13
CA ASN A 139 -6.15 4.07 -4.07
C ASN A 139 -6.32 3.41 -2.69
N GLY A 140 -6.74 2.16 -2.64
CA GLY A 140 -6.91 1.40 -1.40
C GLY A 140 -6.99 -0.10 -1.67
N ILE A 141 -6.59 -0.91 -0.68
CA ILE A 141 -6.59 -2.37 -0.74
C ILE A 141 -7.16 -2.91 0.56
N LEU A 142 -8.24 -3.69 0.48
CA LEU A 142 -8.81 -4.42 1.61
C LEU A 142 -8.88 -5.91 1.28
N PHE A 143 -8.85 -6.75 2.32
CA PHE A 143 -8.97 -8.20 2.17
C PHE A 143 -10.32 -8.68 2.71
N ASP A 144 -11.01 -9.57 1.97
CA ASP A 144 -12.15 -10.29 2.51
C ASP A 144 -11.73 -11.46 3.42
N ASP A 145 -12.69 -12.22 3.91
CA ASP A 145 -12.41 -13.31 4.85
C ASP A 145 -11.82 -14.57 4.16
N ASP A 146 -11.91 -14.63 2.83
CA ASP A 146 -11.23 -15.63 1.99
C ASP A 146 -9.85 -15.16 1.49
N ASP A 147 -9.37 -14.00 1.98
CA ASP A 147 -8.08 -13.40 1.64
C ASP A 147 -7.99 -12.94 0.16
N ASN A 148 -9.15 -12.71 -0.50
CA ASN A 148 -9.19 -12.04 -1.80
C ASN A 148 -9.10 -10.52 -1.62
N LEU A 149 -8.71 -9.81 -2.67
CA LEU A 149 -8.51 -8.35 -2.60
C LEU A 149 -9.70 -7.59 -3.17
N TRP A 150 -10.06 -6.53 -2.47
CA TRP A 150 -10.94 -5.48 -2.93
C TRP A 150 -10.14 -4.20 -3.07
N ILE A 151 -10.04 -3.69 -4.28
CA ILE A 151 -9.07 -2.66 -4.68
C ILE A 151 -9.84 -1.47 -5.25
N SER A 152 -9.73 -0.31 -4.61
CA SER A 152 -10.25 0.94 -5.20
C SER A 152 -9.22 1.58 -6.10
N THR A 153 -9.68 2.12 -7.22
CA THR A 153 -8.85 2.71 -8.27
C THR A 153 -9.39 4.07 -8.72
N ASN A 154 -8.78 4.68 -9.73
CA ASN A 154 -9.35 5.84 -10.41
C ASN A 154 -10.45 5.46 -11.41
N TYR A 155 -10.77 4.18 -11.55
CA TYR A 155 -11.87 3.70 -12.39
C TYR A 155 -12.58 2.50 -11.74
N GLY A 156 -13.30 2.79 -10.64
CA GLY A 156 -14.11 1.81 -9.92
C GLY A 156 -13.38 1.01 -8.87
N ILE A 157 -14.04 -0.08 -8.44
CA ILE A 157 -13.54 -1.07 -7.50
C ILE A 157 -13.30 -2.38 -8.23
N SER A 158 -12.17 -3.03 -7.95
CA SER A 158 -11.85 -4.35 -8.48
C SER A 158 -11.82 -5.39 -7.36
N PHE A 159 -12.47 -6.51 -7.57
CA PHE A 159 -12.32 -7.73 -6.78
C PHE A 159 -11.32 -8.64 -7.47
N PHE A 160 -10.27 -9.04 -6.77
CA PHE A 160 -9.27 -10.00 -7.25
C PHE A 160 -9.47 -11.35 -6.57
N ASP A 161 -10.03 -12.32 -7.32
CA ASP A 161 -10.09 -13.72 -6.90
C ASP A 161 -8.70 -14.34 -7.01
N ARG A 162 -8.03 -14.49 -5.87
CA ARG A 162 -6.64 -15.00 -5.82
C ARG A 162 -6.53 -16.47 -6.21
N ARG A 163 -7.59 -17.26 -5.97
CA ARG A 163 -7.59 -18.70 -6.31
C ARG A 163 -7.65 -18.91 -7.81
N LYS A 164 -8.41 -18.04 -8.51
CA LYS A 164 -8.56 -18.08 -9.97
C LYS A 164 -7.57 -17.20 -10.71
N ASN A 165 -6.85 -16.32 -9.99
CA ASN A 165 -6.00 -15.26 -10.55
C ASN A 165 -6.80 -14.37 -11.53
N GLN A 166 -8.00 -13.93 -11.12
CA GLN A 166 -8.93 -13.23 -11.99
C GLN A 166 -9.49 -11.96 -11.33
N PHE A 167 -9.54 -10.88 -12.09
CA PHE A 167 -10.13 -9.61 -11.69
C PHE A 167 -11.60 -9.52 -12.14
N HIS A 168 -12.46 -8.97 -11.27
CA HIS A 168 -13.84 -8.59 -11.56
C HIS A 168 -14.02 -7.12 -11.17
N ASN A 169 -14.41 -6.29 -12.14
CA ASN A 169 -14.45 -4.85 -11.97
C ASN A 169 -15.89 -4.35 -11.82
N PHE A 170 -16.06 -3.39 -10.92
CA PHE A 170 -17.31 -2.70 -10.65
C PHE A 170 -17.15 -1.21 -10.93
N SER A 171 -18.14 -0.61 -11.54
CA SER A 171 -18.20 0.80 -11.93
C SER A 171 -19.47 1.47 -11.41
N SER A 172 -19.69 2.72 -11.73
CA SER A 172 -20.95 3.42 -11.45
C SER A 172 -22.15 2.76 -12.10
N SER A 173 -21.98 2.05 -13.22
CA SER A 173 -23.06 1.26 -13.84
C SER A 173 -23.50 0.03 -13.01
N ASP A 174 -22.66 -0.41 -12.08
CA ASP A 174 -22.95 -1.51 -11.15
C ASP A 174 -23.46 -1.01 -9.79
N GLY A 175 -23.66 0.31 -9.64
CA GLY A 175 -24.23 0.93 -8.44
C GLY A 175 -23.18 1.58 -7.51
N LEU A 176 -21.94 1.75 -7.96
CA LEU A 176 -20.98 2.55 -7.20
C LEU A 176 -21.39 4.03 -7.22
N GLN A 177 -21.05 4.77 -6.14
CA GLN A 177 -21.33 6.20 -6.00
C GLN A 177 -20.64 7.04 -7.10
N SER A 178 -19.52 6.56 -7.63
CA SER A 178 -18.72 7.10 -8.73
C SER A 178 -17.66 6.08 -9.13
N ASP A 179 -17.00 6.29 -10.27
CA ASP A 179 -15.82 5.52 -10.67
C ASP A 179 -14.54 6.02 -9.99
N LEU A 180 -14.52 7.25 -9.46
CA LEU A 180 -13.35 7.85 -8.88
C LEU A 180 -13.35 7.73 -7.34
N PHE A 181 -12.35 7.03 -6.82
CA PHE A 181 -12.12 6.84 -5.39
C PHE A 181 -10.94 7.64 -4.89
N TYR A 182 -11.00 8.08 -3.62
CA TYR A 182 -9.90 8.82 -3.00
C TYR A 182 -8.84 7.89 -2.45
N LYS A 183 -7.59 8.35 -2.54
CA LYS A 183 -6.43 7.68 -1.97
C LYS A 183 -6.63 7.44 -0.47
N THR A 184 -6.35 6.23 -0.01
CA THR A 184 -6.45 5.78 1.40
C THR A 184 -7.84 5.84 2.01
N ALA A 185 -8.86 6.23 1.27
CA ALA A 185 -10.23 6.30 1.76
C ALA A 185 -10.93 4.93 1.71
N CYS A 186 -10.37 3.95 2.41
CA CYS A 186 -10.97 2.63 2.55
C CYS A 186 -10.82 2.11 3.98
N PHE A 187 -11.81 1.34 4.44
CA PHE A 187 -11.82 0.78 5.78
C PHE A 187 -12.63 -0.53 5.81
N LYS A 188 -12.17 -1.54 6.54
CA LYS A 188 -12.94 -2.75 6.87
C LYS A 188 -13.30 -2.70 8.34
N THR A 189 -14.59 -2.77 8.64
CA THR A 189 -15.11 -2.82 10.02
C THR A 189 -14.85 -4.18 10.65
N SER A 190 -14.96 -4.26 11.97
CA SER A 190 -14.76 -5.51 12.72
C SER A 190 -15.79 -6.61 12.39
N ASP A 191 -16.96 -6.23 11.88
CA ASP A 191 -18.01 -7.14 11.41
C ASP A 191 -17.85 -7.50 9.92
N GLY A 192 -16.76 -7.08 9.27
CA GLY A 192 -16.42 -7.45 7.90
C GLY A 192 -16.97 -6.54 6.80
N LYS A 193 -17.71 -5.49 7.14
CA LYS A 193 -18.20 -4.52 6.15
C LYS A 193 -17.04 -3.71 5.58
N MET A 194 -17.01 -3.56 4.27
CA MET A 194 -16.01 -2.73 3.57
C MET A 194 -16.61 -1.38 3.19
N LEU A 195 -15.82 -0.32 3.39
CA LEU A 195 -16.15 1.05 3.00
C LEU A 195 -15.09 1.58 2.06
N PHE A 196 -15.52 2.22 0.97
CA PHE A 196 -14.63 2.89 0.01
C PHE A 196 -15.16 4.28 -0.29
N GLY A 197 -14.37 5.31 0.02
CA GLY A 197 -14.72 6.72 -0.17
C GLY A 197 -14.32 7.24 -1.55
N GLY A 198 -15.18 8.03 -2.17
CA GLY A 198 -14.97 8.65 -3.47
C GLY A 198 -15.62 10.04 -3.56
N ILE A 199 -15.64 10.62 -4.76
CA ILE A 199 -16.02 12.03 -4.95
C ILE A 199 -17.50 12.33 -4.62
N ASN A 200 -18.39 11.35 -4.71
CA ASN A 200 -19.83 11.50 -4.47
C ASN A 200 -20.28 10.81 -3.17
N GLY A 201 -19.37 10.59 -2.20
CA GLY A 201 -19.65 9.91 -0.96
C GLY A 201 -18.87 8.62 -0.82
N PHE A 202 -19.50 7.55 -0.32
CA PHE A 202 -18.82 6.27 -0.13
C PHE A 202 -19.75 5.09 -0.49
N ASN A 203 -19.14 3.98 -0.86
CA ASN A 203 -19.80 2.68 -0.96
C ASN A 203 -19.51 1.86 0.29
N ALA A 204 -20.56 1.19 0.82
CA ALA A 204 -20.44 0.29 1.96
C ALA A 204 -21.16 -1.02 1.64
N PHE A 205 -20.47 -2.15 1.76
CA PHE A 205 -21.01 -3.46 1.45
C PHE A 205 -20.31 -4.57 2.25
N TYR A 206 -20.95 -5.70 2.37
CA TYR A 206 -20.30 -6.94 2.81
C TYR A 206 -19.82 -7.71 1.57
N PRO A 207 -18.55 -8.12 1.49
CA PRO A 207 -18.04 -8.92 0.35
C PRO A 207 -18.92 -10.13 0.02
N SER A 208 -19.41 -10.83 1.05
CA SER A 208 -20.28 -12.01 0.91
C SER A 208 -21.63 -11.74 0.26
N SER A 209 -22.09 -10.47 0.23
CA SER A 209 -23.35 -10.08 -0.41
C SER A 209 -23.20 -9.74 -1.89
N ILE A 210 -21.96 -9.62 -2.38
CA ILE A 210 -21.71 -9.23 -3.77
C ILE A 210 -21.73 -10.46 -4.68
N GLN A 211 -22.60 -10.42 -5.68
CA GLN A 211 -22.64 -11.45 -6.72
C GLN A 211 -21.60 -11.16 -7.79
N ILE A 212 -20.58 -12.01 -7.88
CA ILE A 212 -19.58 -11.93 -8.95
C ILE A 212 -20.19 -12.55 -10.20
N LYS A 213 -20.51 -11.72 -11.20
CA LYS A 213 -20.98 -12.21 -12.50
C LYS A 213 -19.86 -12.98 -13.17
N GLN A 214 -20.11 -14.22 -13.56
CA GLN A 214 -19.17 -14.97 -14.41
C GLN A 214 -19.12 -14.27 -15.78
N PRO A 215 -17.94 -14.09 -16.38
CA PRO A 215 -17.88 -13.63 -17.77
C PRO A 215 -18.56 -14.67 -18.65
N ASN A 216 -19.46 -14.19 -19.53
CA ASN A 216 -20.12 -15.01 -20.56
C ASN A 216 -19.10 -15.52 -21.57
#